data_fc7d0d454f61e1db313c5d38a54ad25f
#
_entry.id   fc7d0d454f61e1db313c5d38a54ad25f
#
_cell.length_a   1.000
_cell.length_b   1.000
_cell.length_c   1.000
_cell.angle_alpha   90.00
_cell.angle_beta   90.00
_cell.angle_gamma   90.00
#
_symmetry.space_group_name_H-M   'P 1'
#
loop_
_entity.id
_entity.type
_entity.pdbx_description
1 polymer ?
#
loop_
_entity_poly.entity_id
_entity_poly.type
_entity_poly.pdbx_seq_one_letter_code
_entity_poly.pdbx_strand_id
1 'polypeptide(L)'
;MKTLLTFIALAFLQTNLLANTYKDTSFTITGNMIGFNDGTEVKLEDQNTGVELATGSMLKGKFILKGKLAEPTLCWLKIAGDDQQYIYMENKKISVSGIKPIKTNFKVEGSLSHRDFMDFQKKFNPYLIRLQGLVTVINSTAYGPQRDSMMTIYHGIQDSIQKSIDLYIDNHRSSFVSPFVLFATTQFYEDPMLLEKRFLRLDSTVRNIPMGVSLKNYIEYNKVGAVGTNALDFTQPDTSGTQVSLSSFKGRYVLVDFWASWCGPCRMENPNVVASFNKFKEKNFTVLGVSLDRPDQKDNWLAAIHKDNLTWTHVSDLLFWNNAAAKLYRVQGIPFNILVDPQGKIIGRNLRGPDLESKLCEFLGCDAKAKPF
;
A
#
# COMPACT_ATOMS: atom_id res chain seq x y z
N MET A 1 -7.28 14.33 13.28
CA MET A 1 -5.89 13.93 13.51
C MET A 1 -5.73 12.48 14.04
N LYS A 2 -6.78 11.80 14.48
CA LYS A 2 -6.73 10.40 14.97
C LYS A 2 -6.77 9.32 13.87
N THR A 3 -7.09 9.65 12.63
CA THR A 3 -7.44 8.66 11.58
C THR A 3 -6.30 8.23 10.65
N LEU A 4 -5.21 8.96 10.54
CA LEU A 4 -4.11 8.55 9.66
C LEU A 4 -3.11 7.59 10.32
N LEU A 5 -3.01 7.61 11.64
CA LEU A 5 -2.06 6.78 12.41
C LEU A 5 -2.66 5.47 12.92
N THR A 6 -3.98 5.27 12.80
CA THR A 6 -4.68 4.07 13.34
C THR A 6 -4.59 2.84 12.42
N PHE A 7 -4.05 2.96 11.21
CA PHE A 7 -3.92 1.83 10.26
C PHE A 7 -2.53 1.19 10.19
N ILE A 8 -1.59 1.58 11.06
CA ILE A 8 -0.20 1.07 11.02
C ILE A 8 0.01 -0.15 11.95
N ALA A 9 -1.03 -0.72 12.51
CA ALA A 9 -0.92 -1.87 13.39
C ALA A 9 -1.21 -3.17 12.64
N LEU A 10 -0.32 -3.64 11.74
CA LEU A 10 -0.22 -5.08 11.40
C LEU A 10 1.10 -5.38 10.68
N ALA A 11 1.79 -6.40 11.21
CA ALA A 11 2.91 -7.12 10.63
C ALA A 11 4.32 -6.58 10.87
N PHE A 12 4.79 -6.58 12.11
CA PHE A 12 6.21 -6.76 12.40
C PHE A 12 6.45 -8.17 12.95
N LEU A 13 6.75 -9.12 12.06
CA LEU A 13 7.43 -10.37 12.45
C LEU A 13 8.92 -10.06 12.63
N GLN A 14 9.43 -10.46 13.78
CA GLN A 14 10.80 -10.33 14.23
C GLN A 14 11.81 -10.79 13.17
N THR A 15 12.72 -9.91 12.78
CA THR A 15 14.02 -10.29 12.23
C THR A 15 15.10 -9.65 13.08
N ASN A 16 15.72 -10.46 13.93
CA ASN A 16 17.01 -10.16 14.53
C ASN A 16 18.10 -10.14 13.47
N LEU A 17 19.06 -9.24 13.63
CA LEU A 17 20.34 -9.04 12.96
C LEU A 17 20.34 -8.02 11.81
N LEU A 18 20.83 -6.85 12.17
CA LEU A 18 22.00 -6.14 11.62
C LEU A 18 22.06 -4.75 12.30
N ALA A 19 22.45 -4.74 13.56
CA ALA A 19 22.85 -3.52 14.26
C ALA A 19 24.31 -3.24 13.90
N ASN A 20 24.57 -2.34 12.96
CA ASN A 20 25.83 -1.60 13.02
C ASN A 20 25.90 -0.46 12.00
N THR A 21 25.57 0.75 12.43
CA THR A 21 26.14 2.01 11.90
C THR A 21 25.68 3.25 12.68
N TYR A 22 25.05 3.08 13.85
CA TYR A 22 24.70 4.21 14.69
C TYR A 22 25.90 4.58 15.60
N LYS A 23 26.55 5.72 15.33
CA LYS A 23 27.70 6.20 16.14
C LYS A 23 27.30 6.58 17.57
N ASP A 24 26.10 7.07 17.77
CA ASP A 24 25.58 7.44 19.10
C ASP A 24 24.82 6.25 19.70
N THR A 25 25.24 5.83 20.89
CA THR A 25 24.75 4.61 21.53
C THR A 25 23.50 4.80 22.37
N SER A 26 23.11 6.06 22.68
CA SER A 26 21.99 6.39 23.56
C SER A 26 21.43 7.78 23.25
N PHE A 27 20.17 8.00 23.67
CA PHE A 27 19.56 9.33 23.67
C PHE A 27 19.49 9.93 25.06
N THR A 28 19.42 11.27 25.11
CA THR A 28 19.03 12.02 26.29
C THR A 28 18.03 13.09 25.89
N ILE A 29 16.85 13.08 26.49
CA ILE A 29 15.86 14.16 26.36
C ILE A 29 15.94 15.03 27.62
N THR A 30 16.13 16.32 27.43
CA THR A 30 16.00 17.33 28.50
C THR A 30 14.73 18.13 28.23
N GLY A 31 13.82 18.15 29.21
CA GLY A 31 12.54 18.86 29.09
C GLY A 31 12.49 20.11 29.97
N ASN A 32 11.85 21.18 29.46
CA ASN A 32 11.49 22.38 30.19
C ASN A 32 10.01 22.71 29.90
N MET A 33 9.15 22.38 30.85
CA MET A 33 7.70 22.43 30.70
C MET A 33 7.05 23.35 31.72
N ILE A 34 6.20 24.25 31.25
CA ILE A 34 5.46 25.19 32.09
C ILE A 34 4.06 24.67 32.35
N GLY A 35 3.57 24.81 33.60
CA GLY A 35 2.19 24.46 33.97
C GLY A 35 2.00 23.01 34.44
N PHE A 36 3.09 22.28 34.73
CA PHE A 36 3.06 20.94 35.31
C PHE A 36 3.63 20.94 36.73
N ASN A 37 3.04 20.13 37.60
CA ASN A 37 3.45 20.01 38.98
C ASN A 37 4.70 19.13 39.16
N ASP A 38 5.44 19.33 40.24
CA ASP A 38 6.48 18.40 40.64
C ASP A 38 5.93 17.00 40.89
N GLY A 39 6.70 15.98 40.51
CA GLY A 39 6.26 14.59 40.56
C GLY A 39 5.42 14.14 39.36
N THR A 40 5.03 15.04 38.43
CA THR A 40 4.30 14.63 37.23
C THR A 40 5.13 13.62 36.43
N GLU A 41 4.53 12.48 36.12
CA GLU A 41 5.16 11.42 35.34
C GLU A 41 5.36 11.84 33.87
N VAL A 42 6.52 11.49 33.31
CA VAL A 42 6.88 11.71 31.90
C VAL A 42 7.35 10.39 31.32
N LYS A 43 6.72 9.96 30.21
CA LYS A 43 7.05 8.71 29.53
C LYS A 43 7.39 8.96 28.06
N LEU A 44 8.34 8.19 27.56
CA LEU A 44 8.61 8.05 26.14
C LEU A 44 8.23 6.63 25.71
N GLU A 45 7.29 6.51 24.80
CA GLU A 45 6.81 5.22 24.30
C GLU A 45 7.02 5.12 22.78
N ASP A 46 7.45 3.97 22.30
CA ASP A 46 7.47 3.68 20.87
C ASP A 46 6.03 3.66 20.33
N GLN A 47 5.77 4.42 19.28
CA GLN A 47 4.42 4.59 18.73
C GLN A 47 3.87 3.30 18.10
N ASN A 48 4.75 2.46 17.55
CA ASN A 48 4.33 1.25 16.81
C ASN A 48 4.11 0.07 17.75
N THR A 49 4.99 -0.07 18.76
CA THR A 49 4.99 -1.25 19.66
C THR A 49 4.30 -0.98 20.99
N GLY A 50 4.13 0.29 21.38
CA GLY A 50 3.65 0.69 22.69
C GLY A 50 4.65 0.44 23.82
N VAL A 51 5.89 0.04 23.52
CA VAL A 51 6.94 -0.24 24.51
C VAL A 51 7.41 1.07 25.13
N GLU A 52 7.47 1.11 26.47
CA GLU A 52 8.07 2.21 27.22
C GLU A 52 9.59 2.19 27.04
N LEU A 53 10.13 3.26 26.48
CA LEU A 53 11.57 3.43 26.17
C LEU A 53 12.32 4.15 27.28
N ALA A 54 11.63 5.05 27.98
CA ALA A 54 12.16 5.76 29.12
C ALA A 54 11.04 6.39 29.94
N THR A 55 11.26 6.48 31.27
CA THR A 55 10.35 7.16 32.19
C THR A 55 11.14 8.07 33.13
N GLY A 56 10.46 9.08 33.65
CA GLY A 56 11.00 10.04 34.60
C GLY A 56 9.90 10.88 35.23
N SER A 57 10.29 11.82 36.08
CA SER A 57 9.36 12.72 36.73
C SER A 57 9.78 14.19 36.60
N MET A 58 8.78 15.07 36.65
CA MET A 58 8.99 16.53 36.60
C MET A 58 9.50 17.05 37.94
N LEU A 59 10.49 17.95 37.90
CA LEU A 59 10.95 18.71 39.07
C LEU A 59 11.21 20.16 38.63
N LYS A 60 10.47 21.09 39.22
CA LYS A 60 10.54 22.53 38.88
C LYS A 60 10.37 22.78 37.36
N GLY A 61 9.42 22.10 36.77
CA GLY A 61 9.13 22.19 35.34
C GLY A 61 10.17 21.50 34.41
N LYS A 62 11.14 20.78 34.97
CA LYS A 62 12.20 20.11 34.20
C LYS A 62 12.17 18.59 34.37
N PHE A 63 12.60 17.87 33.34
CA PHE A 63 12.81 16.42 33.41
C PHE A 63 14.00 16.00 32.55
N ILE A 64 14.49 14.79 32.78
CA ILE A 64 15.51 14.15 31.96
C ILE A 64 15.09 12.71 31.70
N LEU A 65 15.01 12.31 30.42
CA LEU A 65 14.84 10.91 30.03
C LEU A 65 16.11 10.42 29.34
N LYS A 66 16.51 9.20 29.62
CA LYS A 66 17.67 8.55 28.99
C LYS A 66 17.29 7.15 28.55
N GLY A 67 17.78 6.74 27.38
CA GLY A 67 17.53 5.41 26.85
C GLY A 67 18.34 5.14 25.61
N LYS A 68 18.00 4.04 24.94
CA LYS A 68 18.66 3.60 23.72
C LYS A 68 17.61 3.15 22.71
N LEU A 69 17.79 3.53 21.46
CA LEU A 69 16.97 3.08 20.32
C LEU A 69 17.78 2.16 19.43
N ALA A 70 17.14 1.14 18.87
CA ALA A 70 17.73 0.31 17.83
C ALA A 70 17.87 1.07 16.51
N GLU A 71 16.89 1.95 16.22
CA GLU A 71 16.84 2.82 15.05
C GLU A 71 16.08 4.13 15.37
N PRO A 72 16.21 5.18 14.55
CA PRO A 72 15.33 6.34 14.66
C PRO A 72 13.87 5.93 14.49
N THR A 73 13.02 6.31 15.44
CA THR A 73 11.63 5.89 15.47
C THR A 73 10.70 7.00 15.95
N LEU A 74 9.41 6.89 15.58
CA LEU A 74 8.37 7.78 16.03
C LEU A 74 7.89 7.36 17.42
N CYS A 75 7.94 8.29 18.37
CA CYS A 75 7.58 8.06 19.75
C CYS A 75 6.48 9.01 20.21
N TRP A 76 5.72 8.57 21.21
CA TRP A 76 4.89 9.43 22.03
C TRP A 76 5.71 9.91 23.24
N LEU A 77 5.81 11.23 23.42
CA LEU A 77 6.15 11.84 24.70
C LEU A 77 4.84 12.12 25.43
N LYS A 78 4.59 11.41 26.51
CA LYS A 78 3.39 11.53 27.36
C LYS A 78 3.74 12.23 28.64
N ILE A 79 2.94 13.24 29.03
CA ILE A 79 3.09 13.97 30.29
C ILE A 79 1.73 13.97 30.99
N ALA A 80 1.68 13.51 32.24
CA ALA A 80 0.41 13.40 33.01
C ALA A 80 -0.71 12.66 32.25
N GLY A 81 -0.39 11.58 31.58
CA GLY A 81 -1.37 10.69 30.92
C GLY A 81 -1.92 11.23 29.60
N ASP A 82 -2.69 12.31 29.61
CA ASP A 82 -3.44 12.77 28.43
C ASP A 82 -2.73 13.83 27.58
N ASP A 83 -1.75 14.54 28.14
CA ASP A 83 -0.93 15.49 27.40
C ASP A 83 0.21 14.75 26.68
N GLN A 84 0.08 14.62 25.36
CA GLN A 84 1.05 13.86 24.58
C GLN A 84 1.37 14.52 23.25
N GLN A 85 2.61 14.34 22.80
CA GLN A 85 3.10 14.81 21.51
C GLN A 85 4.01 13.78 20.82
N TYR A 86 3.97 13.78 19.49
CA TYR A 86 4.90 12.99 18.71
C TYR A 86 6.30 13.60 18.72
N ILE A 87 7.29 12.73 18.88
CA ILE A 87 8.71 13.07 18.64
C ILE A 87 9.27 11.98 17.75
N TYR A 88 9.90 12.36 16.64
CA TYR A 88 10.76 11.44 15.91
C TYR A 88 12.12 11.40 16.58
N MET A 89 12.42 10.29 17.22
CA MET A 89 13.57 10.11 18.11
C MET A 89 14.76 9.51 17.37
N GLU A 90 15.96 9.91 17.81
CA GLU A 90 17.24 9.35 17.41
C GLU A 90 18.17 9.32 18.62
N ASN A 91 19.23 8.48 18.61
CA ASN A 91 20.20 8.40 19.73
C ASN A 91 21.08 9.65 19.77
N LYS A 92 20.53 10.76 20.23
CA LYS A 92 21.20 12.07 20.38
C LYS A 92 20.71 12.80 21.62
N LYS A 93 21.34 13.93 21.89
CA LYS A 93 20.85 14.89 22.89
C LYS A 93 19.75 15.73 22.25
N ILE A 94 18.54 15.67 22.82
CA ILE A 94 17.35 16.36 22.36
C ILE A 94 16.84 17.23 23.49
N SER A 95 16.45 18.46 23.19
CA SER A 95 15.76 19.32 24.14
C SER A 95 14.31 19.51 23.71
N VAL A 96 13.40 19.49 24.68
CA VAL A 96 11.98 19.74 24.46
C VAL A 96 11.51 20.84 25.41
N SER A 97 10.62 21.70 24.92
CA SER A 97 10.00 22.76 25.73
C SER A 97 8.54 22.89 25.35
N GLY A 98 7.73 23.30 26.32
CA GLY A 98 6.29 23.47 26.09
C GLY A 98 5.56 24.10 27.25
N ILE A 99 4.30 24.45 26.97
CA ILE A 99 3.35 25.00 27.96
C ILE A 99 2.11 24.14 27.94
N LYS A 100 1.58 23.78 29.09
CA LYS A 100 0.34 23.01 29.22
C LYS A 100 -0.86 23.78 28.64
N PRO A 101 -1.70 23.18 27.77
CA PRO A 101 -1.55 21.86 27.15
C PRO A 101 -0.49 21.86 26.03
N ILE A 102 0.35 20.84 25.99
CA ILE A 102 1.49 20.80 25.04
C ILE A 102 1.08 20.65 23.56
N LYS A 103 -0.19 20.40 23.27
CA LYS A 103 -0.71 20.20 21.91
C LYS A 103 -0.44 21.37 20.95
N THR A 104 -0.35 22.59 21.46
CA THR A 104 -0.21 23.81 20.66
C THR A 104 1.13 24.53 20.86
N ASN A 105 1.82 24.23 21.96
CA ASN A 105 3.01 24.96 22.37
C ASN A 105 4.15 23.99 22.75
N PHE A 106 4.57 23.17 21.75
CA PHE A 106 5.61 22.17 21.96
C PHE A 106 6.73 22.36 20.94
N LYS A 107 7.96 22.45 21.40
CA LYS A 107 9.15 22.64 20.58
C LYS A 107 10.16 21.54 20.86
N VAL A 108 10.76 21.00 19.81
CA VAL A 108 11.82 19.99 19.87
C VAL A 108 13.04 20.54 19.14
N GLU A 109 14.20 20.46 19.79
CA GLU A 109 15.49 20.87 19.23
C GLU A 109 16.49 19.73 19.38
N GLY A 110 17.50 19.69 18.48
CA GLY A 110 18.57 18.70 18.51
C GLY A 110 18.29 17.41 17.71
N SER A 111 17.09 17.21 17.18
CA SER A 111 16.77 16.08 16.31
C SER A 111 16.54 16.55 14.88
N LEU A 112 17.38 16.07 13.94
CA LEU A 112 17.19 16.27 12.51
C LEU A 112 16.01 15.44 12.01
N SER A 113 15.87 14.23 12.49
CA SER A 113 14.74 13.34 12.13
C SER A 113 13.39 13.95 12.54
N HIS A 114 13.31 14.60 13.72
CA HIS A 114 12.08 15.29 14.09
C HIS A 114 11.78 16.48 13.17
N ARG A 115 12.78 17.27 12.81
CA ARG A 115 12.61 18.38 11.86
C ARG A 115 12.09 17.89 10.52
N ASP A 116 12.66 16.81 9.97
CA ASP A 116 12.26 16.23 8.69
C ASP A 116 10.84 15.63 8.78
N PHE A 117 10.48 15.04 9.94
CA PHE A 117 9.11 14.57 10.21
C PHE A 117 8.10 15.73 10.26
N MET A 118 8.46 16.85 10.89
CA MET A 118 7.59 18.03 10.92
C MET A 118 7.42 18.64 9.52
N ASP A 119 8.46 18.64 8.67
CA ASP A 119 8.36 19.06 7.27
C ASP A 119 7.39 18.15 6.49
N PHE A 120 7.49 16.84 6.70
CA PHE A 120 6.51 15.89 6.15
C PHE A 120 5.09 16.23 6.58
N GLN A 121 4.84 16.36 7.89
CA GLN A 121 3.50 16.67 8.40
C GLN A 121 2.96 17.98 7.82
N LYS A 122 3.78 19.04 7.80
CA LYS A 122 3.40 20.35 7.27
C LYS A 122 2.96 20.28 5.80
N LYS A 123 3.66 19.49 4.99
CA LYS A 123 3.37 19.34 3.55
C LYS A 123 2.17 18.44 3.27
N PHE A 124 2.01 17.37 4.04
CA PHE A 124 1.02 16.33 3.72
C PHE A 124 -0.31 16.47 4.46
N ASN A 125 -0.34 16.97 5.68
CA ASN A 125 -1.59 17.12 6.44
C ASN A 125 -2.67 17.91 5.69
N PRO A 126 -2.39 19.01 4.97
CA PRO A 126 -3.43 19.72 4.22
C PRO A 126 -4.12 18.85 3.16
N TYR A 127 -3.35 18.01 2.45
CA TYR A 127 -3.91 17.07 1.47
C TYR A 127 -4.78 16.01 2.12
N LEU A 128 -4.32 15.45 3.24
CA LEU A 128 -5.01 14.39 3.95
C LEU A 128 -6.36 14.85 4.52
N ILE A 129 -6.39 16.04 5.12
CA ILE A 129 -7.61 16.66 5.63
C ILE A 129 -8.60 16.89 4.47
N ARG A 130 -8.13 17.41 3.33
CA ARG A 130 -8.95 17.67 2.16
C ARG A 130 -9.49 16.36 1.55
N LEU A 131 -8.67 15.32 1.43
CA LEU A 131 -9.12 14.00 0.95
C LEU A 131 -10.17 13.40 1.85
N GLN A 132 -9.97 13.43 3.17
CA GLN A 132 -10.92 12.87 4.13
C GLN A 132 -12.30 13.54 4.02
N GLY A 133 -12.32 14.89 3.94
CA GLY A 133 -13.57 15.63 3.73
C GLY A 133 -14.23 15.26 2.41
N LEU A 134 -13.46 15.18 1.33
CA LEU A 134 -13.97 14.86 0.00
C LEU A 134 -14.53 13.42 -0.09
N VAL A 135 -13.83 12.44 0.47
CA VAL A 135 -14.28 11.03 0.52
C VAL A 135 -15.62 10.89 1.25
N THR A 136 -15.79 11.63 2.35
CA THR A 136 -17.07 11.64 3.09
C THR A 136 -18.21 12.10 2.20
N VAL A 137 -18.01 13.18 1.42
CA VAL A 137 -19.02 13.74 0.51
C VAL A 137 -19.27 12.79 -0.68
N ILE A 138 -18.20 12.26 -1.30
CA ILE A 138 -18.32 11.31 -2.42
C ILE A 138 -19.17 10.09 -2.01
N ASN A 139 -18.92 9.54 -0.82
CA ASN A 139 -19.64 8.36 -0.33
C ASN A 139 -21.13 8.62 -0.04
N SER A 140 -21.50 9.87 0.25
CA SER A 140 -22.90 10.29 0.46
C SER A 140 -23.59 10.81 -0.81
N THR A 141 -22.88 10.94 -1.94
CA THR A 141 -23.41 11.47 -3.19
C THR A 141 -23.78 10.33 -4.13
N ALA A 142 -25.00 10.38 -4.70
CA ALA A 142 -25.45 9.42 -5.70
C ALA A 142 -24.58 9.49 -6.98
N TYR A 143 -24.53 8.37 -7.73
CA TYR A 143 -23.81 8.31 -9.00
C TYR A 143 -24.39 9.33 -9.99
N GLY A 144 -23.52 10.06 -10.70
CA GLY A 144 -23.89 11.07 -11.70
C GLY A 144 -22.84 12.19 -11.81
N PRO A 145 -23.09 13.21 -12.65
CA PRO A 145 -22.11 14.26 -12.98
C PRO A 145 -21.50 14.98 -11.77
N GLN A 146 -22.29 15.16 -10.70
CA GLN A 146 -21.79 15.80 -9.48
C GLN A 146 -20.71 14.93 -8.79
N ARG A 147 -20.96 13.62 -8.67
CA ARG A 147 -19.99 12.68 -8.12
C ARG A 147 -18.74 12.57 -9.00
N ASP A 148 -18.91 12.54 -10.33
CA ASP A 148 -17.80 12.48 -11.28
C ASP A 148 -16.90 13.71 -11.18
N SER A 149 -17.47 14.89 -10.99
CA SER A 149 -16.72 16.13 -10.72
C SER A 149 -15.89 16.01 -9.43
N MET A 150 -16.47 15.44 -8.37
CA MET A 150 -15.76 15.22 -7.11
C MET A 150 -14.63 14.19 -7.25
N MET A 151 -14.84 13.13 -8.04
CA MET A 151 -13.81 12.15 -8.36
C MET A 151 -12.64 12.79 -9.13
N THR A 152 -12.91 13.71 -10.06
CA THR A 152 -11.87 14.49 -10.75
C THR A 152 -11.02 15.29 -9.75
N ILE A 153 -11.65 15.95 -8.78
CA ILE A 153 -10.95 16.68 -7.72
C ILE A 153 -10.13 15.73 -6.86
N TYR A 154 -10.68 14.55 -6.51
CA TYR A 154 -10.01 13.51 -5.74
C TYR A 154 -8.72 13.06 -6.41
N HIS A 155 -8.77 12.73 -7.71
CA HIS A 155 -7.59 12.34 -8.49
C HIS A 155 -6.56 13.47 -8.59
N GLY A 156 -6.99 14.72 -8.78
CA GLY A 156 -6.08 15.88 -8.78
C GLY A 156 -5.35 16.08 -7.45
N ILE A 157 -5.98 15.76 -6.31
CA ILE A 157 -5.33 15.77 -5.00
C ILE A 157 -4.34 14.60 -4.89
N GLN A 158 -4.70 13.39 -5.36
CA GLN A 158 -3.79 12.25 -5.39
C GLN A 158 -2.52 12.56 -6.21
N ASP A 159 -2.66 13.17 -7.39
CA ASP A 159 -1.52 13.61 -8.21
C ASP A 159 -0.64 14.61 -7.47
N SER A 160 -1.25 15.54 -6.73
CA SER A 160 -0.52 16.52 -5.92
C SER A 160 0.26 15.86 -4.78
N ILE A 161 -0.32 14.83 -4.15
CA ILE A 161 0.35 13.99 -3.15
C ILE A 161 1.55 13.28 -3.78
N GLN A 162 1.38 12.66 -4.96
CA GLN A 162 2.46 11.95 -5.65
C GLN A 162 3.65 12.88 -5.94
N LYS A 163 3.39 14.10 -6.46
CA LYS A 163 4.42 15.11 -6.69
C LYS A 163 5.11 15.55 -5.39
N SER A 164 4.34 15.71 -4.32
CA SER A 164 4.86 16.09 -3.00
C SER A 164 5.75 15.01 -2.39
N ILE A 165 5.42 13.70 -2.61
CA ILE A 165 6.27 12.59 -2.21
C ILE A 165 7.60 12.65 -2.95
N ASP A 166 7.58 12.85 -4.28
CA ASP A 166 8.80 12.94 -5.09
C ASP A 166 9.72 14.07 -4.60
N LEU A 167 9.16 15.26 -4.40
CA LEU A 167 9.92 16.41 -3.88
C LEU A 167 10.46 16.17 -2.47
N TYR A 168 9.67 15.52 -1.60
CA TYR A 168 10.13 15.20 -0.25
C TYR A 168 11.32 14.23 -0.31
N ILE A 169 11.21 13.15 -1.07
CA ILE A 169 12.26 12.13 -1.18
C ILE A 169 13.53 12.74 -1.77
N ASP A 170 13.42 13.59 -2.80
CA ASP A 170 14.59 14.22 -3.42
C ASP A 170 15.36 15.13 -2.46
N ASN A 171 14.64 15.82 -1.56
CA ASN A 171 15.24 16.72 -0.58
C ASN A 171 15.71 16.01 0.71
N HIS A 172 15.29 14.73 0.93
CA HIS A 172 15.53 14.02 2.20
C HIS A 172 16.07 12.59 1.97
N ARG A 173 16.95 12.40 0.96
CA ARG A 173 17.45 11.06 0.58
C ARG A 173 18.19 10.34 1.69
N SER A 174 18.90 11.09 2.55
CA SER A 174 19.65 10.59 3.70
C SER A 174 18.89 10.65 5.03
N SER A 175 17.64 11.10 5.01
CA SER A 175 16.83 11.20 6.23
C SER A 175 16.29 9.83 6.67
N PHE A 176 16.45 9.51 7.94
CA PHE A 176 15.87 8.32 8.55
C PHE A 176 14.34 8.32 8.56
N VAL A 177 13.71 9.45 8.31
CA VAL A 177 12.25 9.60 8.19
C VAL A 177 11.74 9.17 6.81
N SER A 178 12.59 9.21 5.77
CA SER A 178 12.15 8.95 4.39
C SER A 178 11.59 7.56 4.15
N PRO A 179 12.14 6.45 4.69
CA PRO A 179 11.49 5.14 4.62
C PRO A 179 10.11 5.12 5.29
N PHE A 180 9.97 5.81 6.44
CA PHE A 180 8.68 5.95 7.11
C PHE A 180 7.67 6.73 6.23
N VAL A 181 8.08 7.84 5.59
CA VAL A 181 7.21 8.61 4.69
C VAL A 181 6.72 7.75 3.53
N LEU A 182 7.62 7.00 2.89
CA LEU A 182 7.23 6.08 1.81
C LEU A 182 6.26 5.01 2.30
N PHE A 183 6.49 4.46 3.51
CA PHE A 183 5.59 3.47 4.10
C PHE A 183 4.22 4.07 4.47
N ALA A 184 4.20 5.22 5.15
CA ALA A 184 2.98 5.91 5.55
C ALA A 184 2.11 6.35 4.36
N THR A 185 2.71 6.54 3.20
CA THR A 185 2.03 6.94 1.97
C THR A 185 1.69 5.78 1.04
N THR A 186 1.92 4.50 1.44
CA THR A 186 1.66 3.31 0.61
C THR A 186 0.23 3.24 0.09
N GLN A 187 -0.74 3.70 0.85
CA GLN A 187 -2.15 3.74 0.45
C GLN A 187 -2.44 4.61 -0.80
N PHE A 188 -1.50 5.46 -1.21
CA PHE A 188 -1.60 6.29 -2.41
C PHE A 188 -0.84 5.72 -3.61
N TYR A 189 -0.24 4.53 -3.49
CA TYR A 189 0.42 3.86 -4.60
C TYR A 189 -0.46 2.75 -5.15
N GLU A 190 -0.85 2.89 -6.39
CA GLU A 190 -1.47 1.81 -7.17
C GLU A 190 -0.40 0.92 -7.81
N ASP A 191 0.78 1.49 -8.09
CA ASP A 191 1.91 0.82 -8.72
C ASP A 191 3.08 0.64 -7.73
N PRO A 192 3.37 -0.60 -7.30
CA PRO A 192 4.50 -0.89 -6.43
C PRO A 192 5.86 -0.63 -7.08
N MET A 193 5.94 -0.56 -8.42
CA MET A 193 7.17 -0.22 -9.14
C MET A 193 7.53 1.26 -8.94
N LEU A 194 6.53 2.14 -8.83
CA LEU A 194 6.76 3.55 -8.49
C LEU A 194 7.31 3.69 -7.07
N LEU A 195 6.76 2.91 -6.12
CA LEU A 195 7.26 2.89 -4.74
C LEU A 195 8.71 2.40 -4.69
N GLU A 196 9.05 1.33 -5.44
CA GLU A 196 10.43 0.84 -5.56
C GLU A 196 11.36 1.91 -6.13
N LYS A 197 10.97 2.57 -7.23
CA LYS A 197 11.75 3.64 -7.84
C LYS A 197 12.08 4.75 -6.85
N ARG A 198 11.14 5.13 -6.00
CA ARG A 198 11.34 6.12 -4.92
C ARG A 198 12.25 5.59 -3.82
N PHE A 199 12.04 4.35 -3.39
CA PHE A 199 12.88 3.69 -2.40
C PHE A 199 14.35 3.61 -2.83
N LEU A 200 14.60 3.29 -4.10
CA LEU A 200 15.96 3.21 -4.65
C LEU A 200 16.68 4.57 -4.74
N ARG A 201 15.96 5.69 -4.68
CA ARG A 201 16.53 7.05 -4.61
C ARG A 201 17.07 7.39 -3.22
N LEU A 202 16.68 6.65 -2.17
CA LEU A 202 17.20 6.83 -0.84
C LEU A 202 18.65 6.34 -0.74
N ASP A 203 19.43 6.98 0.14
CA ASP A 203 20.80 6.55 0.43
C ASP A 203 20.82 5.13 1.02
N SER A 204 21.88 4.40 0.74
CA SER A 204 22.01 3.00 1.21
C SER A 204 21.95 2.89 2.74
N THR A 205 22.47 3.89 3.47
CA THR A 205 22.43 3.94 4.93
C THR A 205 21.01 3.88 5.48
N VAL A 206 20.06 4.63 4.88
CA VAL A 206 18.65 4.66 5.34
C VAL A 206 17.83 3.51 4.76
N ARG A 207 18.22 2.96 3.60
CA ARG A 207 17.58 1.76 3.05
C ARG A 207 17.86 0.50 3.88
N ASN A 208 18.97 0.48 4.62
CA ASN A 208 19.42 -0.67 5.39
C ASN A 208 19.06 -0.62 6.88
N ILE A 209 18.39 0.45 7.37
CA ILE A 209 17.79 0.42 8.70
C ILE A 209 16.57 -0.51 8.75
N PRO A 210 16.14 -1.02 9.91
CA PRO A 210 15.00 -1.91 10.04
C PRO A 210 13.74 -1.43 9.31
N MET A 211 13.37 -0.14 9.39
CA MET A 211 12.25 0.44 8.63
C MET A 211 12.49 0.35 7.11
N GLY A 212 13.70 0.62 6.64
CA GLY A 212 14.07 0.51 5.22
C GLY A 212 13.99 -0.93 4.71
N VAL A 213 14.46 -1.89 5.51
CA VAL A 213 14.35 -3.34 5.20
C VAL A 213 12.89 -3.78 5.17
N SER A 214 12.07 -3.34 6.12
CA SER A 214 10.64 -3.63 6.16
C SER A 214 9.92 -3.07 4.93
N LEU A 215 10.24 -1.85 4.52
CA LEU A 215 9.70 -1.24 3.31
C LEU A 215 10.13 -2.01 2.05
N LYS A 216 11.39 -2.44 1.96
CA LYS A 216 11.86 -3.29 0.87
C LYS A 216 11.05 -4.58 0.77
N ASN A 217 10.87 -5.28 1.91
CA ASN A 217 10.08 -6.50 1.95
C ASN A 217 8.62 -6.26 1.54
N TYR A 218 8.03 -5.15 1.96
CA TYR A 218 6.70 -4.72 1.53
C TYR A 218 6.63 -4.50 0.01
N ILE A 219 7.63 -3.84 -0.57
CA ILE A 219 7.73 -3.61 -2.03
C ILE A 219 7.80 -4.96 -2.75
N GLU A 220 8.75 -5.83 -2.37
CA GLU A 220 8.91 -7.16 -2.99
C GLU A 220 7.65 -8.01 -2.83
N TYR A 221 6.96 -7.90 -1.71
CA TYR A 221 5.68 -8.57 -1.52
C TYR A 221 4.63 -8.08 -2.51
N ASN A 222 4.50 -6.78 -2.74
CA ASN A 222 3.44 -6.19 -3.58
C ASN A 222 3.79 -6.18 -5.08
N LYS A 223 5.05 -6.43 -5.46
CA LYS A 223 5.47 -6.56 -6.86
C LYS A 223 4.94 -7.81 -7.55
N VAL A 224 4.52 -8.82 -6.79
CA VAL A 224 3.94 -10.03 -7.37
C VAL A 224 2.68 -9.69 -8.14
N GLY A 225 2.67 -9.98 -9.43
CA GLY A 225 1.54 -9.66 -10.30
C GLY A 225 1.41 -8.17 -10.66
N ALA A 226 2.41 -7.33 -10.37
CA ALA A 226 2.40 -5.92 -10.75
C ALA A 226 2.65 -5.71 -12.23
N VAL A 227 2.07 -4.65 -12.79
CA VAL A 227 2.33 -4.22 -14.17
C VAL A 227 3.82 -3.94 -14.35
N GLY A 228 4.38 -4.44 -15.45
CA GLY A 228 5.81 -4.32 -15.74
C GLY A 228 6.68 -5.48 -15.26
N THR A 229 6.15 -6.41 -14.43
CA THR A 229 6.85 -7.63 -13.99
C THR A 229 6.51 -8.80 -14.92
N ASN A 230 7.33 -9.86 -14.84
CA ASN A 230 7.01 -11.10 -15.53
C ASN A 230 5.90 -11.86 -14.81
N ALA A 231 4.98 -12.43 -15.57
CA ALA A 231 3.97 -13.32 -15.02
C ALA A 231 4.63 -14.57 -14.44
N LEU A 232 4.16 -14.99 -13.27
CA LEU A 232 4.61 -16.23 -12.63
C LEU A 232 3.87 -17.41 -13.24
N ASP A 233 4.60 -18.42 -13.66
CA ASP A 233 3.99 -19.62 -14.28
C ASP A 233 3.29 -20.49 -13.22
N PHE A 234 2.20 -21.11 -13.60
CA PHE A 234 1.47 -22.08 -12.80
C PHE A 234 0.81 -23.10 -13.71
N THR A 235 0.48 -24.26 -13.16
CA THR A 235 -0.21 -25.34 -13.86
C THR A 235 -1.39 -25.82 -13.05
N GLN A 236 -2.56 -25.93 -13.66
CA GLN A 236 -3.77 -26.48 -13.03
C GLN A 236 -4.56 -27.33 -14.03
N PRO A 237 -5.38 -28.28 -13.57
CA PRO A 237 -6.23 -29.08 -14.45
C PRO A 237 -7.35 -28.21 -15.05
N ASP A 238 -7.66 -28.42 -16.31
CA ASP A 238 -8.83 -27.86 -16.98
C ASP A 238 -10.12 -28.61 -16.61
N THR A 239 -11.23 -28.23 -17.25
CA THR A 239 -12.55 -28.86 -17.02
C THR A 239 -12.57 -30.36 -17.30
N SER A 240 -11.66 -30.86 -18.18
CA SER A 240 -11.51 -32.28 -18.53
C SER A 240 -10.48 -33.01 -17.63
N GLY A 241 -9.72 -32.28 -16.81
CA GLY A 241 -8.64 -32.82 -15.97
C GLY A 241 -7.26 -32.72 -16.63
N THR A 242 -7.15 -32.17 -17.85
CA THR A 242 -5.87 -31.99 -18.53
C THR A 242 -5.09 -30.85 -17.90
N GLN A 243 -3.80 -31.07 -17.64
CA GLN A 243 -2.92 -30.05 -17.04
C GLN A 243 -2.64 -28.93 -18.04
N VAL A 244 -2.96 -27.70 -17.66
CA VAL A 244 -2.73 -26.49 -18.46
C VAL A 244 -1.85 -25.51 -17.69
N SER A 245 -0.76 -25.09 -18.31
CA SER A 245 0.18 -24.10 -17.77
C SER A 245 -0.08 -22.73 -18.39
N LEU A 246 0.13 -21.63 -17.62
CA LEU A 246 0.08 -20.28 -18.19
C LEU A 246 1.14 -20.12 -19.30
N SER A 247 2.31 -20.74 -19.15
CA SER A 247 3.38 -20.72 -20.15
C SER A 247 3.00 -21.36 -21.49
N SER A 248 1.97 -22.22 -21.55
CA SER A 248 1.45 -22.79 -22.81
C SER A 248 0.79 -21.74 -23.72
N PHE A 249 0.49 -20.57 -23.18
CA PHE A 249 -0.07 -19.44 -23.91
C PHE A 249 0.96 -18.42 -24.38
N LYS A 250 2.28 -18.67 -24.19
CA LYS A 250 3.34 -17.77 -24.70
C LYS A 250 3.14 -17.47 -26.17
N GLY A 251 3.46 -16.23 -26.55
CA GLY A 251 3.22 -15.74 -27.91
C GLY A 251 1.84 -15.11 -28.11
N ARG A 252 0.97 -15.14 -27.09
CA ARG A 252 -0.38 -14.54 -27.12
C ARG A 252 -0.55 -13.52 -26.01
N TYR A 253 -1.47 -12.58 -26.20
CA TYR A 253 -2.00 -11.77 -25.13
C TYR A 253 -2.99 -12.61 -24.33
N VAL A 254 -2.82 -12.69 -22.99
CA VAL A 254 -3.63 -13.57 -22.13
C VAL A 254 -4.20 -12.77 -20.97
N LEU A 255 -5.51 -12.71 -20.85
CA LEU A 255 -6.17 -12.28 -19.63
C LEU A 255 -6.27 -13.47 -18.69
N VAL A 256 -5.46 -13.49 -17.62
CA VAL A 256 -5.61 -14.47 -16.54
C VAL A 256 -6.66 -13.92 -15.60
N ASP A 257 -7.84 -14.51 -15.58
CA ASP A 257 -9.02 -14.04 -14.85
C ASP A 257 -9.38 -14.97 -13.69
N PHE A 258 -9.20 -14.47 -12.46
CA PHE A 258 -9.55 -15.18 -11.23
C PHE A 258 -11.00 -14.87 -10.85
N TRP A 259 -11.82 -15.91 -10.86
CA TRP A 259 -13.27 -15.81 -10.67
C TRP A 259 -13.83 -17.02 -9.92
N ALA A 260 -15.15 -17.11 -9.74
CA ALA A 260 -15.84 -18.31 -9.27
C ALA A 260 -17.32 -18.29 -9.63
N SER A 261 -17.94 -19.46 -9.67
CA SER A 261 -19.39 -19.60 -9.97
C SER A 261 -20.28 -18.87 -8.93
N TRP A 262 -19.86 -18.85 -7.68
CA TRP A 262 -20.53 -18.20 -6.56
C TRP A 262 -20.25 -16.70 -6.44
N CYS A 263 -19.30 -16.15 -7.21
CA CYS A 263 -18.91 -14.75 -7.15
C CYS A 263 -19.88 -13.86 -7.94
N GLY A 264 -20.83 -13.23 -7.28
CA GLY A 264 -21.80 -12.33 -7.90
C GLY A 264 -21.16 -11.21 -8.74
N PRO A 265 -20.21 -10.42 -8.22
CA PRO A 265 -19.52 -9.40 -9.01
C PRO A 265 -18.76 -9.93 -10.22
N CYS A 266 -18.17 -11.15 -10.14
CA CYS A 266 -17.52 -11.80 -11.29
C CYS A 266 -18.53 -12.10 -12.39
N ARG A 267 -19.69 -12.65 -12.01
CA ARG A 267 -20.77 -12.97 -12.94
C ARG A 267 -21.36 -11.73 -13.64
N MET A 268 -21.34 -10.58 -12.96
CA MET A 268 -21.71 -9.28 -13.55
C MET A 268 -20.65 -8.75 -14.51
N GLU A 269 -19.37 -9.06 -14.31
CA GLU A 269 -18.28 -8.66 -15.19
C GLU A 269 -18.09 -9.58 -16.40
N ASN A 270 -18.49 -10.87 -16.31
CA ASN A 270 -18.34 -11.85 -17.40
C ASN A 270 -18.83 -11.36 -18.77
N PRO A 271 -19.97 -10.66 -18.92
CA PRO A 271 -20.40 -10.11 -20.21
C PRO A 271 -19.36 -9.17 -20.85
N ASN A 272 -18.65 -8.34 -20.08
CA ASN A 272 -17.59 -7.45 -20.57
C ASN A 272 -16.38 -8.26 -21.06
N VAL A 273 -16.00 -9.32 -20.30
CA VAL A 273 -14.91 -10.22 -20.69
C VAL A 273 -15.27 -10.97 -21.98
N VAL A 274 -16.52 -11.46 -22.11
CA VAL A 274 -17.03 -12.12 -23.33
C VAL A 274 -16.99 -11.16 -24.52
N ALA A 275 -17.46 -9.93 -24.36
CA ALA A 275 -17.43 -8.91 -25.41
C ALA A 275 -15.99 -8.63 -25.88
N SER A 276 -15.07 -8.44 -24.94
CA SER A 276 -13.65 -8.23 -25.21
C SER A 276 -13.02 -9.46 -25.89
N PHE A 277 -13.30 -10.67 -25.40
CA PHE A 277 -12.81 -11.91 -26.02
C PHE A 277 -13.27 -12.03 -27.47
N ASN A 278 -14.56 -11.87 -27.73
CA ASN A 278 -15.10 -11.97 -29.10
C ASN A 278 -14.52 -10.91 -30.05
N LYS A 279 -14.25 -9.71 -29.53
CA LYS A 279 -13.65 -8.60 -30.33
C LYS A 279 -12.19 -8.85 -30.69
N PHE A 280 -11.40 -9.47 -29.78
CA PHE A 280 -9.94 -9.54 -29.91
C PHE A 280 -9.39 -10.96 -30.13
N LYS A 281 -10.19 -12.04 -30.04
CA LYS A 281 -9.70 -13.43 -30.18
C LYS A 281 -8.95 -13.69 -31.49
N GLU A 282 -9.34 -13.04 -32.60
CA GLU A 282 -8.66 -13.14 -33.89
C GLU A 282 -7.40 -12.24 -33.98
N LYS A 283 -7.18 -11.39 -32.99
CA LYS A 283 -6.02 -10.51 -32.86
C LYS A 283 -5.00 -11.05 -31.86
N ASN A 284 -4.82 -12.36 -31.79
CA ASN A 284 -3.87 -13.04 -30.90
C ASN A 284 -4.14 -12.85 -29.40
N PHE A 285 -5.41 -12.71 -29.01
CA PHE A 285 -5.85 -12.57 -27.61
C PHE A 285 -6.60 -13.82 -27.15
N THR A 286 -6.44 -14.18 -25.87
CA THR A 286 -7.24 -15.20 -25.22
C THR A 286 -7.45 -14.89 -23.74
N VAL A 287 -8.33 -15.66 -23.10
CA VAL A 287 -8.55 -15.62 -21.66
C VAL A 287 -8.17 -16.99 -21.07
N LEU A 288 -7.61 -16.99 -19.87
CA LEU A 288 -7.42 -18.16 -19.02
C LEU A 288 -8.20 -17.93 -17.73
N GLY A 289 -9.37 -18.57 -17.60
CA GLY A 289 -10.19 -18.46 -16.40
C GLY A 289 -9.65 -19.36 -15.29
N VAL A 290 -9.29 -18.80 -14.15
CA VAL A 290 -8.83 -19.53 -12.95
C VAL A 290 -9.95 -19.51 -11.93
N SER A 291 -10.59 -20.66 -11.69
CA SER A 291 -11.72 -20.73 -10.76
C SER A 291 -11.27 -20.99 -9.32
N LEU A 292 -11.92 -20.26 -8.39
CA LEU A 292 -11.82 -20.45 -6.94
C LEU A 292 -13.06 -21.22 -6.41
N ASP A 293 -13.63 -22.12 -7.19
CA ASP A 293 -14.70 -22.98 -6.72
C ASP A 293 -14.17 -24.08 -5.79
N ARG A 294 -15.06 -24.75 -5.08
CA ARG A 294 -14.75 -25.81 -4.12
C ARG A 294 -14.90 -27.19 -4.78
N PRO A 295 -14.35 -28.26 -4.18
CA PRO A 295 -14.48 -29.63 -4.73
C PRO A 295 -15.92 -30.07 -4.96
N ASP A 296 -16.81 -29.70 -4.05
CA ASP A 296 -18.25 -30.00 -4.07
C ASP A 296 -19.06 -29.08 -5.02
N GLN A 297 -18.41 -28.11 -5.68
CA GLN A 297 -19.01 -27.10 -6.55
C GLN A 297 -18.56 -27.20 -8.01
N LYS A 298 -17.91 -28.30 -8.40
CA LYS A 298 -17.47 -28.50 -9.79
C LYS A 298 -18.60 -28.36 -10.80
N ASP A 299 -19.77 -28.93 -10.52
CA ASP A 299 -20.91 -28.84 -11.42
C ASP A 299 -21.45 -27.40 -11.52
N ASN A 300 -21.45 -26.65 -10.42
CA ASN A 300 -21.85 -25.25 -10.44
C ASN A 300 -20.85 -24.41 -11.28
N TRP A 301 -19.56 -24.70 -11.18
CA TRP A 301 -18.52 -24.07 -12.00
C TRP A 301 -18.75 -24.34 -13.50
N LEU A 302 -18.96 -25.60 -13.89
CA LEU A 302 -19.26 -25.99 -15.29
C LEU A 302 -20.56 -25.34 -15.79
N ALA A 303 -21.62 -25.36 -14.97
CA ALA A 303 -22.87 -24.70 -15.29
C ALA A 303 -22.73 -23.20 -15.48
N ALA A 304 -21.88 -22.54 -14.66
CA ALA A 304 -21.59 -21.11 -14.77
C ALA A 304 -20.86 -20.78 -16.08
N ILE A 305 -19.83 -21.57 -16.46
CA ILE A 305 -19.13 -21.44 -17.74
C ILE A 305 -20.10 -21.45 -18.89
N HIS A 306 -21.00 -22.44 -18.94
CA HIS A 306 -22.02 -22.56 -20.00
C HIS A 306 -23.00 -21.39 -19.98
N LYS A 307 -23.57 -21.08 -18.81
CA LYS A 307 -24.58 -20.03 -18.67
C LYS A 307 -24.08 -18.67 -19.12
N ASP A 308 -22.80 -18.34 -18.82
CA ASP A 308 -22.21 -17.03 -19.13
C ASP A 308 -21.49 -17.04 -20.50
N ASN A 309 -21.54 -18.14 -21.27
CA ASN A 309 -20.87 -18.29 -22.56
C ASN A 309 -19.33 -18.03 -22.51
N LEU A 310 -18.67 -18.57 -21.51
CA LEU A 310 -17.23 -18.44 -21.33
C LEU A 310 -16.51 -19.51 -22.16
N THR A 311 -16.21 -19.22 -23.43
CA THR A 311 -15.80 -20.24 -24.44
C THR A 311 -14.27 -20.45 -24.50
N TRP A 312 -13.50 -19.89 -23.58
CA TRP A 312 -12.05 -20.04 -23.46
C TRP A 312 -11.64 -21.13 -22.46
N THR A 313 -10.34 -21.31 -22.26
CA THR A 313 -9.81 -22.31 -21.34
C THR A 313 -10.07 -21.91 -19.88
N HIS A 314 -10.56 -22.84 -19.09
CA HIS A 314 -10.77 -22.70 -17.67
C HIS A 314 -10.01 -23.76 -16.90
N VAL A 315 -9.37 -23.35 -15.81
CA VAL A 315 -8.59 -24.23 -14.92
C VAL A 315 -9.00 -24.03 -13.45
N SER A 316 -8.87 -25.07 -12.65
CA SER A 316 -9.08 -24.99 -11.19
C SER A 316 -8.49 -26.22 -10.51
N ASP A 317 -7.89 -26.03 -9.35
CA ASP A 317 -7.57 -27.11 -8.41
C ASP A 317 -8.71 -27.36 -7.41
N LEU A 318 -9.81 -26.60 -7.52
CA LEU A 318 -10.99 -26.66 -6.66
C LEU A 318 -10.68 -26.47 -5.16
N LEU A 319 -9.64 -25.75 -4.82
CA LEU A 319 -9.21 -25.52 -3.43
C LEU A 319 -9.70 -24.19 -2.85
N PHE A 320 -10.71 -23.55 -3.46
CA PHE A 320 -11.28 -22.28 -2.97
C PHE A 320 -10.19 -21.22 -2.79
N TRP A 321 -10.13 -20.51 -1.66
CA TRP A 321 -9.07 -19.55 -1.36
C TRP A 321 -7.67 -20.19 -1.18
N ASN A 322 -7.59 -21.51 -1.12
CA ASN A 322 -6.34 -22.25 -1.15
C ASN A 322 -5.84 -22.56 -2.56
N ASN A 323 -6.55 -22.12 -3.60
CA ASN A 323 -6.12 -22.27 -4.99
C ASN A 323 -4.66 -21.86 -5.17
N ALA A 324 -3.83 -22.74 -5.74
CA ALA A 324 -2.39 -22.55 -5.82
C ALA A 324 -2.00 -21.33 -6.67
N ALA A 325 -2.70 -21.07 -7.80
CA ALA A 325 -2.46 -19.90 -8.63
C ALA A 325 -2.91 -18.61 -7.92
N ALA A 326 -4.04 -18.63 -7.21
CA ALA A 326 -4.50 -17.49 -6.43
C ALA A 326 -3.53 -17.14 -5.30
N LYS A 327 -2.98 -18.13 -4.59
CA LYS A 327 -1.93 -17.92 -3.58
C LYS A 327 -0.64 -17.40 -4.19
N LEU A 328 -0.21 -17.94 -5.34
CA LEU A 328 0.98 -17.50 -6.06
C LEU A 328 0.90 -16.01 -6.41
N TYR A 329 -0.24 -15.56 -6.93
CA TYR A 329 -0.52 -14.16 -7.28
C TYR A 329 -1.05 -13.33 -6.12
N ARG A 330 -1.16 -13.91 -4.92
CA ARG A 330 -1.62 -13.23 -3.70
C ARG A 330 -2.99 -12.57 -3.87
N VAL A 331 -3.89 -13.26 -4.55
CA VAL A 331 -5.26 -12.82 -4.78
C VAL A 331 -6.03 -12.81 -3.45
N GLN A 332 -6.44 -11.63 -2.99
CA GLN A 332 -7.16 -11.44 -1.74
C GLN A 332 -8.67 -11.23 -1.94
N GLY A 333 -9.09 -11.04 -3.18
CA GLY A 333 -10.50 -10.85 -3.56
C GLY A 333 -10.71 -11.11 -5.04
N ILE A 334 -11.92 -11.53 -5.40
CA ILE A 334 -12.35 -11.72 -6.79
C ILE A 334 -13.59 -10.86 -7.07
N PRO A 335 -13.74 -10.38 -8.33
CA PRO A 335 -12.92 -10.66 -9.49
C PRO A 335 -11.53 -10.02 -9.40
N PHE A 336 -10.52 -10.72 -9.94
CA PHE A 336 -9.15 -10.21 -10.06
C PHE A 336 -8.58 -10.69 -11.40
N ASN A 337 -7.86 -9.85 -12.13
CA ASN A 337 -7.19 -10.30 -13.35
C ASN A 337 -5.84 -9.62 -13.56
N ILE A 338 -5.02 -10.26 -14.39
CA ILE A 338 -3.82 -9.70 -14.98
C ILE A 338 -3.86 -9.92 -16.50
N LEU A 339 -3.43 -8.91 -17.26
CA LEU A 339 -3.25 -9.03 -18.71
C LEU A 339 -1.75 -9.22 -18.99
N VAL A 340 -1.42 -10.32 -19.64
CA VAL A 340 -0.05 -10.74 -19.95
C VAL A 340 0.20 -10.60 -21.45
N ASP A 341 1.35 -10.02 -21.83
CA ASP A 341 1.75 -9.88 -23.24
C ASP A 341 2.38 -11.18 -23.80
N PRO A 342 2.65 -11.25 -25.12
CA PRO A 342 3.26 -12.43 -25.74
C PRO A 342 4.64 -12.82 -25.19
N GLN A 343 5.35 -11.91 -24.54
CA GLN A 343 6.65 -12.12 -23.92
C GLN A 343 6.54 -12.62 -22.48
N GLY A 344 5.31 -12.67 -21.92
CA GLY A 344 5.05 -13.07 -20.54
C GLY A 344 5.11 -11.92 -19.54
N LYS A 345 5.12 -10.67 -20.00
CA LYS A 345 5.12 -9.49 -19.14
C LYS A 345 3.69 -9.06 -18.81
N ILE A 346 3.43 -8.72 -17.58
CA ILE A 346 2.15 -8.17 -17.13
C ILE A 346 2.04 -6.72 -17.61
N ILE A 347 1.02 -6.42 -18.42
CA ILE A 347 0.76 -5.12 -19.01
C ILE A 347 -0.53 -4.46 -18.50
N GLY A 348 -1.32 -5.19 -17.68
CA GLY A 348 -2.52 -4.68 -17.05
C GLY A 348 -2.90 -5.50 -15.83
N ARG A 349 -3.63 -4.90 -14.91
CA ARG A 349 -4.10 -5.54 -13.66
C ARG A 349 -5.46 -4.96 -13.26
N ASN A 350 -6.34 -5.79 -12.71
CA ASN A 350 -7.68 -5.38 -12.24
C ASN A 350 -8.51 -4.61 -13.28
N LEU A 351 -8.37 -4.98 -14.55
CA LEU A 351 -9.09 -4.36 -15.65
C LEU A 351 -10.57 -4.75 -15.61
N ARG A 352 -11.49 -3.78 -15.76
CA ARG A 352 -12.94 -3.98 -15.70
C ARG A 352 -13.64 -3.16 -16.77
N GLY A 353 -14.77 -3.69 -17.27
CA GLY A 353 -15.64 -2.98 -18.19
C GLY A 353 -14.87 -2.29 -19.32
N PRO A 354 -15.06 -0.97 -19.52
CA PRO A 354 -14.39 -0.21 -20.59
C PRO A 354 -12.86 -0.19 -20.48
N ASP A 355 -12.27 -0.32 -19.27
CA ASP A 355 -10.82 -0.28 -19.07
C ASP A 355 -10.13 -1.50 -19.68
N LEU A 356 -10.79 -2.68 -19.63
CA LEU A 356 -10.28 -3.89 -20.29
C LEU A 356 -10.23 -3.70 -21.80
N GLU A 357 -11.32 -3.21 -22.38
CA GLU A 357 -11.37 -2.96 -23.83
C GLU A 357 -10.35 -1.87 -24.24
N SER A 358 -10.29 -0.77 -23.51
CA SER A 358 -9.33 0.31 -23.76
C SER A 358 -7.87 -0.19 -23.72
N LYS A 359 -7.54 -1.02 -22.73
CA LYS A 359 -6.21 -1.60 -22.61
C LYS A 359 -5.86 -2.56 -23.75
N LEU A 360 -6.81 -3.39 -24.17
CA LEU A 360 -6.64 -4.26 -25.32
C LEU A 360 -6.53 -3.46 -26.63
N CYS A 361 -7.28 -2.35 -26.78
CA CYS A 361 -7.15 -1.46 -27.91
C CYS A 361 -5.76 -0.82 -28.03
N GLU A 362 -5.12 -0.48 -26.89
CA GLU A 362 -3.77 0.09 -26.85
C GLU A 362 -2.74 -0.85 -27.50
N PHE A 363 -2.86 -2.16 -27.31
CA PHE A 363 -1.88 -3.15 -27.80
C PHE A 363 -2.28 -3.84 -29.10
N LEU A 364 -3.59 -4.05 -29.32
CA LEU A 364 -4.10 -4.84 -30.45
C LEU A 364 -4.78 -3.98 -31.53
N GLY A 365 -4.85 -2.69 -31.30
CA GLY A 365 -5.56 -1.76 -32.16
C GLY A 365 -7.07 -1.90 -32.06
N CYS A 366 -7.77 -0.78 -32.06
CA CYS A 366 -9.21 -0.71 -32.31
C CYS A 366 -9.45 -0.03 -33.64
N ASP A 367 -10.34 -0.57 -34.46
CA ASP A 367 -10.81 0.12 -35.63
C ASP A 367 -11.47 1.43 -35.20
N ALA A 368 -11.08 2.53 -35.82
CA ALA A 368 -11.49 3.90 -35.47
C ALA A 368 -12.98 4.20 -35.77
N LYS A 369 -13.89 3.22 -35.57
CA LYS A 369 -15.33 3.39 -35.79
C LYS A 369 -16.16 2.72 -34.68
N ALA A 370 -16.20 3.38 -33.52
CA ALA A 370 -17.37 3.38 -32.64
C ALA A 370 -17.30 4.62 -31.75
N LYS A 371 -17.99 5.69 -32.14
CA LYS A 371 -18.32 6.78 -31.21
C LYS A 371 -19.15 6.16 -30.07
N PRO A 372 -18.89 6.50 -28.82
CA PRO A 372 -19.80 6.12 -27.74
C PRO A 372 -21.15 6.79 -27.93
N PHE A 373 -22.22 6.04 -27.70
CA PHE A 373 -23.58 6.53 -27.57
C PHE A 373 -23.75 7.29 -26.27
#